data_e0c49a1d5cc1f437fd003ac3c1e6e4f9
#
_entry.id   e0c49a1d5cc1f437fd003ac3c1e6e4f9
#
_cell.length_a   1.000
_cell.length_b   1.000
_cell.length_c   1.000
_cell.angle_alpha   90.00
_cell.angle_beta   90.00
_cell.angle_gamma   90.00
#
_symmetry.space_group_name_H-M   'P 1'
#
loop_
_entity.id
_entity.type
_entity.pdbx_description
1 polymer ?
#
loop_
_entity_poly.entity_id
_entity_poly.type
_entity_poly.pdbx_seq_one_letter_code
_entity_poly.pdbx_strand_id
1 'polypeptide(L)'
;MFEMKDFSLEGKVALITGASYGIGFAIATAYAKAGATIVFNDIKQELVNKGLAAYQEAGIRAHGYVCDVTDEDEVNAFVAKVEEEVGTIDILVNNAGIIKRIPMLEMSAKDFRQVIDIDLNGPFIVSKAVIPGMIKIGHGKIINICSMMSELGRETVSAYAAAKGGLKMLTRNICSEYGEYNIQCNGIGPGYIATPQTAPLREKQSDGSRHPFDQFIVSKTPAARWGEPQDLMGPAVFLASDASHFVNGHVLYVDGGILAYIGKQPE
;
A
#
# COMPACT_ATOMS: atom_id res chain seq x y z
N MET A 1 -28.52 9.74 -3.72
CA MET A 1 -28.71 9.55 -2.26
C MET A 1 -27.72 8.50 -1.84
N PHE A 2 -26.96 8.71 -0.76
CA PHE A 2 -25.96 7.73 -0.28
C PHE A 2 -26.63 6.43 0.18
N GLU A 3 -26.05 5.29 -0.19
CA GLU A 3 -26.48 3.96 0.24
C GLU A 3 -25.27 3.11 0.63
N MET A 4 -25.47 2.11 1.49
CA MET A 4 -24.36 1.21 1.90
C MET A 4 -23.75 0.42 0.74
N LYS A 5 -24.50 0.23 -0.35
CA LYS A 5 -23.97 -0.37 -1.58
C LYS A 5 -22.86 0.47 -2.23
N ASP A 6 -22.77 1.79 -1.93
CA ASP A 6 -21.71 2.65 -2.45
C ASP A 6 -20.31 2.24 -1.97
N PHE A 7 -20.24 1.36 -0.96
CA PHE A 7 -18.99 0.69 -0.53
C PHE A 7 -18.73 -0.65 -1.23
N SER A 8 -19.63 -1.13 -2.08
CA SER A 8 -19.46 -2.39 -2.79
C SER A 8 -18.35 -2.28 -3.84
N LEU A 9 -17.57 -3.35 -4.00
CA LEU A 9 -16.61 -3.53 -5.07
C LEU A 9 -17.03 -4.67 -6.01
N GLU A 10 -18.32 -5.03 -6.01
CA GLU A 10 -18.85 -6.11 -6.84
C GLU A 10 -18.60 -5.81 -8.34
N GLY A 11 -18.10 -6.83 -9.05
CA GLY A 11 -17.74 -6.72 -10.47
C GLY A 11 -16.47 -5.95 -10.78
N LYS A 12 -15.73 -5.44 -9.78
CA LYS A 12 -14.46 -4.73 -9.96
C LYS A 12 -13.28 -5.69 -9.98
N VAL A 13 -12.30 -5.42 -10.83
CA VAL A 13 -11.00 -6.08 -10.84
C VAL A 13 -10.00 -5.21 -10.07
N ALA A 14 -9.44 -5.75 -9.01
CA ALA A 14 -8.48 -5.07 -8.15
C ALA A 14 -7.09 -5.71 -8.27
N LEU A 15 -6.11 -4.95 -8.73
CA LEU A 15 -4.69 -5.30 -8.72
C LEU A 15 -3.99 -4.72 -7.49
N ILE A 16 -3.36 -5.58 -6.69
CA ILE A 16 -2.60 -5.19 -5.50
C ILE A 16 -1.16 -5.68 -5.64
N THR A 17 -0.18 -4.76 -5.72
CA THR A 17 1.22 -5.14 -5.86
C THR A 17 1.83 -5.58 -4.53
N GLY A 18 2.68 -6.64 -4.56
CA GLY A 18 3.35 -7.16 -3.37
C GLY A 18 2.38 -7.68 -2.30
N ALA A 19 1.31 -8.38 -2.71
CA ALA A 19 0.21 -8.75 -1.81
C ALA A 19 0.17 -10.22 -1.40
N SER A 20 1.31 -10.91 -1.43
CA SER A 20 1.42 -12.28 -0.94
C SER A 20 1.27 -12.39 0.59
N TYR A 21 1.46 -11.30 1.33
CA TYR A 21 1.34 -11.24 2.80
C TYR A 21 1.21 -9.77 3.28
N GLY A 22 1.03 -9.58 4.60
CA GLY A 22 1.09 -8.26 5.24
C GLY A 22 -0.05 -7.33 4.87
N ILE A 23 0.27 -6.04 4.64
CA ILE A 23 -0.71 -4.99 4.35
C ILE A 23 -1.44 -5.28 3.04
N GLY A 24 -0.72 -5.61 1.97
CA GLY A 24 -1.32 -5.90 0.67
C GLY A 24 -2.31 -7.08 0.73
N PHE A 25 -1.95 -8.15 1.41
CA PHE A 25 -2.83 -9.31 1.64
C PHE A 25 -4.10 -8.93 2.41
N ALA A 26 -3.98 -8.10 3.45
CA ALA A 26 -5.12 -7.65 4.23
C ALA A 26 -6.07 -6.77 3.39
N ILE A 27 -5.53 -5.82 2.61
CA ILE A 27 -6.32 -4.98 1.71
C ILE A 27 -7.03 -5.83 0.65
N ALA A 28 -6.31 -6.75 -0.01
CA ALA A 28 -6.90 -7.66 -0.99
C ALA A 28 -8.01 -8.53 -0.38
N THR A 29 -7.82 -9.02 0.86
CA THR A 29 -8.84 -9.74 1.60
C THR A 29 -10.10 -8.90 1.84
N ALA A 30 -9.94 -7.62 2.18
CA ALA A 30 -11.07 -6.71 2.35
C ALA A 30 -11.80 -6.45 1.03
N TYR A 31 -11.05 -6.25 -0.06
CA TYR A 31 -11.62 -6.06 -1.39
C TYR A 31 -12.40 -7.28 -1.89
N ALA A 32 -11.87 -8.49 -1.68
CA ALA A 32 -12.57 -9.73 -2.00
C ALA A 32 -13.90 -9.84 -1.23
N LYS A 33 -13.90 -9.50 0.07
CA LYS A 33 -15.12 -9.48 0.91
C LYS A 33 -16.11 -8.39 0.48
N ALA A 34 -15.64 -7.33 -0.15
CA ALA A 34 -16.48 -6.28 -0.73
C ALA A 34 -16.97 -6.62 -2.16
N GLY A 35 -16.57 -7.77 -2.72
CA GLY A 35 -17.04 -8.29 -4.01
C GLY A 35 -16.06 -8.18 -5.18
N ALA A 36 -14.84 -7.67 -4.98
CA ALA A 36 -13.85 -7.54 -6.05
C ALA A 36 -13.20 -8.88 -6.43
N THR A 37 -12.86 -9.03 -7.70
CA THR A 37 -11.92 -10.04 -8.20
C THR A 37 -10.51 -9.61 -7.88
N ILE A 38 -9.74 -10.47 -7.22
CA ILE A 38 -8.39 -10.13 -6.74
C ILE A 38 -7.34 -10.62 -7.72
N VAL A 39 -6.47 -9.68 -8.11
CA VAL A 39 -5.23 -9.91 -8.82
C VAL A 39 -4.09 -9.41 -7.95
N PHE A 40 -3.01 -10.16 -7.83
CA PHE A 40 -1.82 -9.72 -7.11
C PHE A 40 -0.54 -10.19 -7.80
N ASN A 41 0.55 -9.50 -7.56
CA ASN A 41 1.88 -9.97 -7.93
C ASN A 41 2.83 -10.01 -6.73
N ASP A 42 3.90 -10.72 -6.93
CA ASP A 42 5.10 -10.64 -6.09
C ASP A 42 6.34 -10.89 -6.97
N ILE A 43 7.53 -10.56 -6.47
CA ILE A 43 8.77 -10.65 -7.25
C ILE A 43 9.27 -12.09 -7.45
N LYS A 44 8.74 -13.09 -6.72
CA LYS A 44 9.18 -14.50 -6.76
C LYS A 44 8.01 -15.44 -6.79
N GLN A 45 8.13 -16.49 -7.61
CA GLN A 45 7.12 -17.54 -7.71
C GLN A 45 6.79 -18.19 -6.38
N GLU A 46 7.78 -18.37 -5.50
CA GLU A 46 7.57 -18.92 -4.15
C GLU A 46 6.61 -18.05 -3.32
N LEU A 47 6.79 -16.72 -3.37
CA LEU A 47 5.91 -15.78 -2.67
C LEU A 47 4.51 -15.78 -3.26
N VAL A 48 4.39 -15.83 -4.59
CA VAL A 48 3.10 -15.94 -5.28
C VAL A 48 2.37 -17.23 -4.85
N ASN A 49 3.06 -18.37 -4.85
CA ASN A 49 2.47 -19.65 -4.43
C ASN A 49 2.02 -19.61 -2.97
N LYS A 50 2.82 -19.01 -2.08
CA LYS A 50 2.46 -18.81 -0.68
C LYS A 50 1.25 -17.90 -0.53
N GLY A 51 1.17 -16.82 -1.30
CA GLY A 51 0.02 -15.92 -1.33
C GLY A 51 -1.24 -16.64 -1.80
N LEU A 52 -1.18 -17.38 -2.92
CA LEU A 52 -2.31 -18.15 -3.44
C LEU A 52 -2.85 -19.14 -2.41
N ALA A 53 -1.96 -19.87 -1.70
CA ALA A 53 -2.36 -20.78 -0.64
C ALA A 53 -3.08 -20.05 0.51
N ALA A 54 -2.55 -18.89 0.94
CA ALA A 54 -3.16 -18.08 1.99
C ALA A 54 -4.53 -17.51 1.59
N TYR A 55 -4.70 -17.05 0.34
CA TYR A 55 -6.00 -16.63 -0.19
C TYR A 55 -6.99 -17.78 -0.23
N GLN A 56 -6.58 -18.96 -0.70
CA GLN A 56 -7.41 -20.16 -0.71
C GLN A 56 -7.86 -20.57 0.69
N GLU A 57 -6.97 -20.54 1.68
CA GLU A 57 -7.29 -20.78 3.08
C GLU A 57 -8.31 -19.79 3.64
N ALA A 58 -8.22 -18.52 3.20
CA ALA A 58 -9.18 -17.47 3.52
C ALA A 58 -10.51 -17.57 2.74
N GLY A 59 -10.68 -18.58 1.87
CA GLY A 59 -11.86 -18.75 1.02
C GLY A 59 -11.95 -17.75 -0.14
N ILE A 60 -10.82 -17.16 -0.54
CA ILE A 60 -10.73 -16.15 -1.59
C ILE A 60 -10.10 -16.77 -2.84
N ARG A 61 -10.76 -16.61 -3.98
CA ARG A 61 -10.15 -16.90 -5.29
C ARG A 61 -9.34 -15.67 -5.74
N ALA A 62 -8.03 -15.82 -5.90
CA ALA A 62 -7.14 -14.78 -6.36
C ALA A 62 -6.30 -15.24 -7.55
N HIS A 63 -5.89 -14.29 -8.40
CA HIS A 63 -5.00 -14.50 -9.53
C HIS A 63 -3.62 -13.96 -9.16
N GLY A 64 -2.61 -14.84 -9.11
CA GLY A 64 -1.25 -14.49 -8.68
C GLY A 64 -0.26 -14.54 -9.84
N TYR A 65 0.58 -13.52 -9.97
CA TYR A 65 1.57 -13.39 -11.03
C TYR A 65 2.94 -13.02 -10.46
N VAL A 66 4.00 -13.45 -11.16
CA VAL A 66 5.35 -12.96 -10.88
C VAL A 66 5.57 -11.70 -11.73
N CYS A 67 6.04 -10.63 -11.12
CA CYS A 67 6.37 -9.38 -11.81
C CYS A 67 7.27 -8.51 -10.91
N ASP A 68 8.39 -8.03 -11.44
CA ASP A 68 9.18 -6.97 -10.82
C ASP A 68 8.55 -5.61 -11.19
N VAL A 69 8.03 -4.90 -10.22
CA VAL A 69 7.39 -3.59 -10.43
C VAL A 69 8.35 -2.51 -10.91
N THR A 70 9.66 -2.75 -10.86
CA THR A 70 10.71 -1.82 -11.32
C THR A 70 11.09 -2.02 -12.79
N ASP A 71 10.65 -3.11 -13.42
CA ASP A 71 10.86 -3.38 -14.83
C ASP A 71 9.62 -3.00 -15.64
N GLU A 72 9.75 -1.95 -16.47
CA GLU A 72 8.62 -1.39 -17.22
C GLU A 72 8.10 -2.37 -18.29
N ASP A 73 8.96 -3.13 -18.95
CA ASP A 73 8.54 -4.08 -19.97
C ASP A 73 7.80 -5.28 -19.34
N GLU A 74 8.31 -5.76 -18.19
CA GLU A 74 7.66 -6.83 -17.42
C GLU A 74 6.29 -6.38 -16.89
N VAL A 75 6.18 -5.16 -16.37
CA VAL A 75 4.91 -4.58 -15.90
C VAL A 75 3.91 -4.43 -17.05
N ASN A 76 4.32 -3.93 -18.21
CA ASN A 76 3.44 -3.79 -19.37
C ASN A 76 2.90 -5.16 -19.84
N ALA A 77 3.77 -6.17 -19.92
CA ALA A 77 3.36 -7.53 -20.27
C ALA A 77 2.41 -8.14 -19.23
N PHE A 78 2.69 -7.91 -17.95
CA PHE A 78 1.85 -8.35 -16.84
C PHE A 78 0.46 -7.72 -16.86
N VAL A 79 0.36 -6.40 -17.02
CA VAL A 79 -0.93 -5.71 -17.11
C VAL A 79 -1.74 -6.19 -18.31
N ALA A 80 -1.12 -6.30 -19.49
CA ALA A 80 -1.80 -6.82 -20.68
C ALA A 80 -2.35 -8.24 -20.45
N LYS A 81 -1.56 -9.11 -19.81
CA LYS A 81 -1.99 -10.47 -19.46
C LYS A 81 -3.17 -10.49 -18.49
N VAL A 82 -3.16 -9.63 -17.47
CA VAL A 82 -4.28 -9.49 -16.52
C VAL A 82 -5.53 -9.04 -17.25
N GLU A 83 -5.44 -8.04 -18.13
CA GLU A 83 -6.60 -7.54 -18.89
C GLU A 83 -7.18 -8.59 -19.84
N GLU A 84 -6.33 -9.46 -20.42
CA GLU A 84 -6.77 -10.59 -21.26
C GLU A 84 -7.43 -11.72 -20.45
N GLU A 85 -6.82 -12.12 -19.33
CA GLU A 85 -7.25 -13.33 -18.58
C GLU A 85 -8.35 -13.05 -17.55
N VAL A 86 -8.41 -11.82 -17.00
CA VAL A 86 -9.28 -11.48 -15.87
C VAL A 86 -10.25 -10.34 -16.22
N GLY A 87 -9.73 -9.27 -16.83
CA GLY A 87 -10.50 -8.08 -17.22
C GLY A 87 -9.74 -6.78 -16.93
N THR A 88 -10.27 -5.67 -17.43
CA THR A 88 -9.68 -4.35 -17.22
C THR A 88 -9.61 -4.03 -15.72
N ILE A 89 -8.48 -3.47 -15.29
CA ILE A 89 -8.21 -3.17 -13.89
C ILE A 89 -8.97 -1.90 -13.49
N ASP A 90 -9.95 -2.04 -12.61
CA ASP A 90 -10.72 -0.92 -12.03
C ASP A 90 -9.99 -0.25 -10.86
N ILE A 91 -9.26 -1.05 -10.08
CA ILE A 91 -8.63 -0.63 -8.83
C ILE A 91 -7.17 -1.07 -8.83
N LEU A 92 -6.25 -0.13 -8.63
CA LEU A 92 -4.84 -0.40 -8.41
C LEU A 92 -4.45 -0.03 -6.99
N VAL A 93 -3.78 -0.94 -6.27
CA VAL A 93 -3.10 -0.64 -5.01
C VAL A 93 -1.60 -0.82 -5.19
N ASN A 94 -0.86 0.27 -5.22
CA ASN A 94 0.60 0.26 -5.18
C ASN A 94 1.07 0.02 -3.74
N ASN A 95 1.27 -1.25 -3.39
CA ASN A 95 1.66 -1.68 -2.05
C ASN A 95 3.08 -2.27 -1.99
N ALA A 96 3.63 -2.80 -3.08
CA ALA A 96 4.99 -3.29 -3.12
C ALA A 96 5.97 -2.23 -2.59
N GLY A 97 6.85 -2.62 -1.69
CA GLY A 97 7.80 -1.69 -1.09
C GLY A 97 8.76 -2.37 -0.12
N ILE A 98 9.89 -1.71 0.09
CA ILE A 98 10.95 -2.17 1.02
C ILE A 98 11.37 -1.03 1.94
N ILE A 99 11.95 -1.38 3.06
CA ILE A 99 12.59 -0.42 3.96
C ILE A 99 14.00 -0.91 4.32
N LYS A 100 14.99 -0.06 4.09
CA LYS A 100 16.37 -0.26 4.58
C LYS A 100 16.62 0.70 5.73
N ARG A 101 17.05 0.14 6.87
CA ARG A 101 17.34 0.89 8.09
C ARG A 101 18.85 1.04 8.24
N ILE A 102 19.40 2.05 7.59
CA ILE A 102 20.85 2.31 7.52
C ILE A 102 21.08 3.79 7.85
N PRO A 103 22.00 4.12 8.78
CA PRO A 103 22.39 5.51 9.04
C PRO A 103 22.83 6.20 7.73
N MET A 104 22.52 7.49 7.58
CA MET A 104 22.73 8.20 6.31
C MET A 104 24.18 8.16 5.84
N LEU A 105 25.14 8.28 6.75
CA LEU A 105 26.57 8.24 6.42
C LEU A 105 27.07 6.85 5.98
N GLU A 106 26.34 5.79 6.34
CA GLU A 106 26.65 4.39 6.01
C GLU A 106 25.86 3.88 4.81
N MET A 107 24.79 4.59 4.43
CA MET A 107 23.91 4.17 3.33
C MET A 107 24.62 4.35 1.99
N SER A 108 24.80 3.25 1.26
CA SER A 108 25.36 3.33 -0.09
C SER A 108 24.35 3.97 -1.07
N ALA A 109 24.85 4.64 -2.10
CA ALA A 109 24.01 5.15 -3.18
C ALA A 109 23.21 4.03 -3.89
N LYS A 110 23.73 2.81 -3.90
CA LYS A 110 23.02 1.62 -4.43
C LYS A 110 21.81 1.27 -3.56
N ASP A 111 21.98 1.25 -2.24
CA ASP A 111 20.88 0.96 -1.32
C ASP A 111 19.80 2.03 -1.37
N PHE A 112 20.22 3.30 -1.47
CA PHE A 112 19.29 4.42 -1.63
C PHE A 112 18.46 4.28 -2.91
N ARG A 113 19.13 4.07 -4.07
CA ARG A 113 18.44 3.89 -5.35
C ARG A 113 17.48 2.72 -5.32
N GLN A 114 17.85 1.57 -4.75
CA GLN A 114 16.98 0.41 -4.68
C GLN A 114 15.65 0.70 -3.96
N VAL A 115 15.68 1.49 -2.88
CA VAL A 115 14.45 1.89 -2.18
C VAL A 115 13.63 2.86 -3.04
N ILE A 116 14.28 3.83 -3.70
CA ILE A 116 13.59 4.75 -4.63
C ILE A 116 12.97 3.99 -5.79
N ASP A 117 13.68 3.03 -6.38
CA ASP A 117 13.19 2.27 -7.53
C ASP A 117 11.93 1.46 -7.17
N ILE A 118 11.92 0.80 -6.02
CA ILE A 118 10.78 -0.03 -5.63
C ILE A 118 9.62 0.81 -5.08
N ASP A 119 9.90 1.79 -4.19
CA ASP A 119 8.87 2.48 -3.42
C ASP A 119 8.32 3.75 -4.09
N LEU A 120 8.96 4.22 -5.19
CA LEU A 120 8.53 5.40 -5.94
C LEU A 120 8.43 5.13 -7.45
N ASN A 121 9.51 4.63 -8.09
CA ASN A 121 9.49 4.38 -9.53
C ASN A 121 8.54 3.22 -9.87
N GLY A 122 8.49 2.15 -9.07
CA GLY A 122 7.54 1.05 -9.25
C GLY A 122 6.08 1.50 -9.28
N PRO A 123 5.58 2.25 -8.26
CA PRO A 123 4.24 2.85 -8.31
C PRO A 123 3.97 3.71 -9.54
N PHE A 124 4.96 4.47 -10.01
CA PHE A 124 4.85 5.24 -11.26
C PHE A 124 4.67 4.32 -12.47
N ILE A 125 5.52 3.31 -12.62
CA ILE A 125 5.52 2.36 -13.74
C ILE A 125 4.18 1.59 -13.80
N VAL A 126 3.74 1.03 -12.68
CA VAL A 126 2.49 0.26 -12.61
C VAL A 126 1.28 1.17 -12.88
N SER A 127 1.25 2.38 -12.31
CA SER A 127 0.16 3.33 -12.56
C SER A 127 0.10 3.72 -14.03
N LYS A 128 1.25 4.02 -14.66
CA LYS A 128 1.36 4.33 -16.09
C LYS A 128 0.82 3.21 -16.97
N ALA A 129 1.06 1.96 -16.61
CA ALA A 129 0.60 0.79 -17.37
C ALA A 129 -0.92 0.57 -17.26
N VAL A 130 -1.52 0.86 -16.10
CA VAL A 130 -2.96 0.60 -15.83
C VAL A 130 -3.86 1.75 -16.30
N ILE A 131 -3.41 3.00 -16.23
CA ILE A 131 -4.21 4.20 -16.56
C ILE A 131 -4.88 4.14 -17.93
N PRO A 132 -4.24 3.67 -19.03
CA PRO A 132 -4.90 3.57 -20.32
C PRO A 132 -6.16 2.71 -20.33
N GLY A 133 -6.15 1.58 -19.60
CA GLY A 133 -7.33 0.73 -19.41
C GLY A 133 -8.44 1.46 -18.64
N MET A 134 -8.10 2.16 -17.56
CA MET A 134 -9.05 2.97 -16.78
C MET A 134 -9.68 4.10 -17.60
N ILE A 135 -8.88 4.80 -18.43
CA ILE A 135 -9.42 5.83 -19.36
C ILE A 135 -10.43 5.21 -20.33
N LYS A 136 -10.12 4.05 -20.90
CA LYS A 136 -10.97 3.34 -21.85
C LYS A 136 -12.34 2.97 -21.24
N ILE A 137 -12.38 2.58 -19.97
CA ILE A 137 -13.63 2.22 -19.27
C ILE A 137 -14.30 3.44 -18.59
N GLY A 138 -13.66 4.61 -18.57
CA GLY A 138 -14.20 5.88 -18.04
C GLY A 138 -14.23 5.97 -16.52
N HIS A 139 -13.48 5.16 -15.80
CA HIS A 139 -13.30 5.25 -14.34
C HIS A 139 -12.04 4.50 -13.88
N GLY A 140 -11.57 4.83 -12.69
CA GLY A 140 -10.48 4.12 -12.04
C GLY A 140 -10.19 4.60 -10.62
N LYS A 141 -9.64 3.72 -9.80
CA LYS A 141 -9.19 4.02 -8.44
C LYS A 141 -7.74 3.59 -8.28
N ILE A 142 -6.86 4.53 -7.96
CA ILE A 142 -5.45 4.26 -7.67
C ILE A 142 -5.20 4.59 -6.20
N ILE A 143 -4.72 3.62 -5.44
CA ILE A 143 -4.39 3.77 -4.02
C ILE A 143 -2.91 3.50 -3.82
N ASN A 144 -2.16 4.52 -3.41
CA ASN A 144 -0.74 4.40 -3.10
C ASN A 144 -0.54 4.16 -1.61
N ILE A 145 0.18 3.09 -1.24
CA ILE A 145 0.56 2.89 0.16
C ILE A 145 1.74 3.81 0.48
N CYS A 146 1.36 4.99 0.95
CA CYS A 146 2.25 6.00 1.49
C CYS A 146 2.79 5.58 2.87
N SER A 147 3.09 6.52 3.74
CA SER A 147 3.54 6.29 5.11
C SER A 147 3.38 7.58 5.91
N MET A 148 3.34 7.49 7.24
CA MET A 148 3.61 8.64 8.08
C MET A 148 4.98 9.29 7.76
N MET A 149 5.93 8.53 7.19
CA MET A 149 7.21 9.05 6.67
C MET A 149 7.05 9.91 5.40
N SER A 150 5.85 10.04 4.85
CA SER A 150 5.55 11.04 3.83
C SER A 150 5.48 12.47 4.40
N GLU A 151 5.39 12.61 5.73
CA GLU A 151 5.33 13.87 6.47
C GLU A 151 6.49 14.06 7.44
N LEU A 152 6.99 12.95 8.02
CA LEU A 152 8.01 12.99 9.06
C LEU A 152 9.34 12.40 8.58
N GLY A 153 10.43 12.91 9.13
CA GLY A 153 11.75 12.28 9.07
C GLY A 153 11.99 11.42 10.31
N ARG A 154 12.71 10.32 10.13
CA ARG A 154 13.25 9.49 11.19
C ARG A 154 14.66 9.05 10.84
N GLU A 155 15.50 8.88 11.85
CA GLU A 155 16.84 8.33 11.68
C GLU A 155 16.81 6.98 10.94
N THR A 156 17.85 6.71 10.18
CA THR A 156 18.12 5.45 9.46
C THR A 156 17.22 5.12 8.28
N VAL A 157 16.22 5.94 7.94
CA VAL A 157 15.26 5.65 6.86
C VAL A 157 15.19 6.75 5.79
N SER A 158 16.30 7.42 5.53
CA SER A 158 16.35 8.56 4.60
C SER A 158 15.81 8.22 3.19
N ALA A 159 16.22 7.08 2.62
CA ALA A 159 15.73 6.64 1.31
C ALA A 159 14.22 6.35 1.31
N TYR A 160 13.74 5.68 2.35
CA TYR A 160 12.31 5.37 2.49
C TYR A 160 11.46 6.63 2.66
N ALA A 161 11.89 7.57 3.52
CA ALA A 161 11.18 8.83 3.71
C ALA A 161 11.15 9.67 2.41
N ALA A 162 12.27 9.72 1.67
CA ALA A 162 12.34 10.38 0.37
C ALA A 162 11.37 9.74 -0.65
N ALA A 163 11.36 8.39 -0.74
CA ALA A 163 10.45 7.67 -1.63
C ALA A 163 8.98 7.92 -1.26
N LYS A 164 8.61 7.82 0.02
CA LYS A 164 7.22 8.00 0.47
C LYS A 164 6.76 9.48 0.41
N GLY A 165 7.66 10.44 0.58
CA GLY A 165 7.42 11.85 0.28
C GLY A 165 7.16 12.08 -1.21
N GLY A 166 7.99 11.50 -2.08
CA GLY A 166 7.80 11.50 -3.53
C GLY A 166 6.48 10.84 -3.95
N LEU A 167 6.14 9.69 -3.36
CA LEU A 167 4.89 8.96 -3.65
C LEU A 167 3.64 9.79 -3.28
N LYS A 168 3.69 10.54 -2.17
CA LYS A 168 2.63 11.50 -1.83
C LYS A 168 2.46 12.56 -2.93
N MET A 169 3.56 13.09 -3.49
CA MET A 169 3.48 14.05 -4.59
C MET A 169 3.04 13.41 -5.91
N LEU A 170 3.49 12.19 -6.21
CA LEU A 170 3.01 11.42 -7.36
C LEU A 170 1.50 11.18 -7.29
N THR A 171 0.95 10.87 -6.11
CA THR A 171 -0.50 10.75 -5.88
C THR A 171 -1.26 12.00 -6.33
N ARG A 172 -0.75 13.19 -5.99
CA ARG A 172 -1.34 14.47 -6.39
C ARG A 172 -1.21 14.74 -7.88
N ASN A 173 -0.09 14.36 -8.49
CA ASN A 173 0.13 14.54 -9.92
C ASN A 173 -0.81 13.65 -10.74
N ILE A 174 -0.95 12.38 -10.39
CA ILE A 174 -1.90 11.48 -11.06
C ILE A 174 -3.33 12.03 -10.93
N CYS A 175 -3.73 12.51 -9.74
CA CYS A 175 -5.01 13.18 -9.54
C CYS A 175 -5.19 14.38 -10.49
N SER A 176 -4.16 15.22 -10.61
CA SER A 176 -4.20 16.43 -11.46
C SER A 176 -4.31 16.12 -12.95
N GLU A 177 -3.61 15.07 -13.41
CA GLU A 177 -3.54 14.74 -14.84
C GLU A 177 -4.74 13.91 -15.32
N TYR A 178 -5.31 13.05 -14.45
CA TYR A 178 -6.30 12.05 -14.86
C TYR A 178 -7.66 12.20 -14.17
N GLY A 179 -7.84 13.22 -13.33
CA GLY A 179 -9.12 13.43 -12.64
C GLY A 179 -10.30 13.68 -13.59
N GLU A 180 -10.07 14.31 -14.74
CA GLU A 180 -11.09 14.53 -15.76
C GLU A 180 -11.60 13.24 -16.43
N TYR A 181 -10.82 12.16 -16.38
CA TYR A 181 -11.21 10.83 -16.86
C TYR A 181 -11.93 9.99 -15.78
N ASN A 182 -12.40 10.64 -14.72
CA ASN A 182 -13.02 9.95 -13.58
C ASN A 182 -12.08 8.94 -12.90
N ILE A 183 -10.79 9.26 -12.84
CA ILE A 183 -9.77 8.48 -12.13
C ILE A 183 -9.41 9.20 -10.84
N GLN A 184 -9.65 8.55 -9.69
CA GLN A 184 -9.23 9.07 -8.40
C GLN A 184 -7.93 8.38 -7.97
N CYS A 185 -6.93 9.20 -7.63
CA CYS A 185 -5.68 8.73 -7.06
C CYS A 185 -5.52 9.27 -5.64
N ASN A 186 -5.48 8.36 -4.66
CA ASN A 186 -5.33 8.69 -3.25
C ASN A 186 -4.24 7.85 -2.60
N GLY A 187 -3.82 8.26 -1.41
CA GLY A 187 -2.87 7.52 -0.59
C GLY A 187 -3.51 7.00 0.70
N ILE A 188 -3.01 5.88 1.18
CA ILE A 188 -3.14 5.48 2.59
C ILE A 188 -1.77 5.70 3.22
N GLY A 189 -1.72 6.43 4.33
CA GLY A 189 -0.50 6.67 5.10
C GLY A 189 -0.51 5.88 6.40
N PRO A 190 -0.04 4.62 6.43
CA PRO A 190 0.01 3.86 7.67
C PRO A 190 0.98 4.47 8.68
N GLY A 191 0.63 4.34 9.95
CA GLY A 191 1.58 4.45 11.04
C GLY A 191 2.44 3.18 11.17
N TYR A 192 2.77 2.79 12.39
CA TYR A 192 3.50 1.55 12.65
C TYR A 192 2.53 0.36 12.71
N ILE A 193 2.60 -0.50 11.69
CA ILE A 193 1.74 -1.67 11.53
C ILE A 193 2.52 -2.94 11.88
N ALA A 194 1.87 -3.82 12.63
CA ALA A 194 2.38 -5.12 13.02
C ALA A 194 2.33 -6.10 11.83
N THR A 195 3.44 -6.22 11.11
CA THR A 195 3.63 -7.12 9.97
C THR A 195 4.85 -8.01 10.20
N PRO A 196 5.07 -9.06 9.39
CA PRO A 196 6.32 -9.83 9.42
C PRO A 196 7.57 -8.96 9.28
N GLN A 197 7.53 -7.90 8.45
CA GLN A 197 8.64 -6.97 8.24
C GLN A 197 9.00 -6.16 9.49
N THR A 198 8.06 -5.94 10.39
CA THR A 198 8.24 -5.19 11.65
C THR A 198 8.37 -6.10 12.87
N ALA A 199 8.23 -7.42 12.72
CA ALA A 199 8.31 -8.38 13.82
C ALA A 199 9.59 -8.23 14.65
N PRO A 200 10.81 -8.11 14.08
CA PRO A 200 12.03 -7.96 14.86
C PRO A 200 12.06 -6.72 15.78
N LEU A 201 11.28 -5.70 15.46
CA LEU A 201 11.17 -4.45 16.24
C LEU A 201 10.23 -4.59 17.46
N ARG A 202 9.52 -5.70 17.56
CA ARG A 202 8.48 -6.00 18.57
C ARG A 202 8.78 -7.25 19.39
N GLU A 203 9.87 -7.96 19.07
CA GLU A 203 10.31 -9.14 19.81
C GLU A 203 10.62 -8.76 21.26
N LYS A 204 10.16 -9.60 22.20
CA LYS A 204 10.49 -9.42 23.61
C LYS A 204 11.99 -9.69 23.82
N GLN A 205 12.59 -8.94 24.71
CA GLN A 205 13.97 -9.15 25.13
C GLN A 205 14.11 -10.43 25.98
N SER A 206 15.32 -10.87 26.21
CA SER A 206 15.60 -12.09 26.98
C SER A 206 15.10 -12.04 28.44
N ASP A 207 14.93 -10.84 28.98
CA ASP A 207 14.35 -10.61 30.33
C ASP A 207 12.81 -10.50 30.33
N GLY A 208 12.16 -10.70 29.16
CA GLY A 208 10.72 -10.59 28.99
C GLY A 208 10.20 -9.16 28.79
N SER A 209 11.07 -8.15 28.85
CA SER A 209 10.70 -6.75 28.60
C SER A 209 10.40 -6.51 27.12
N ARG A 210 9.66 -5.42 26.85
CA ARG A 210 9.40 -4.96 25.49
C ARG A 210 10.69 -4.46 24.82
N HIS A 211 10.80 -4.68 23.52
CA HIS A 211 11.87 -4.09 22.72
C HIS A 211 11.86 -2.56 22.88
N PRO A 212 13.00 -1.86 23.03
CA PRO A 212 13.06 -0.41 23.22
C PRO A 212 12.33 0.38 22.14
N PHE A 213 12.41 -0.08 20.88
CA PHE A 213 11.70 0.53 19.77
C PHE A 213 10.18 0.34 19.87
N ASP A 214 9.70 -0.82 20.36
CA ASP A 214 8.27 -1.06 20.63
C ASP A 214 7.77 -0.08 21.71
N GLN A 215 8.50 0.08 22.81
CA GLN A 215 8.16 1.06 23.87
C GLN A 215 8.11 2.48 23.30
N PHE A 216 9.10 2.87 22.49
CA PHE A 216 9.15 4.18 21.85
C PHE A 216 7.90 4.42 20.99
N ILE A 217 7.55 3.49 20.10
CA ILE A 217 6.40 3.63 19.21
C ILE A 217 5.09 3.71 19.98
N VAL A 218 4.88 2.82 20.95
CA VAL A 218 3.66 2.81 21.76
C VAL A 218 3.52 4.12 22.54
N SER A 219 4.62 4.68 23.06
CA SER A 219 4.60 5.95 23.78
C SER A 219 4.30 7.18 22.91
N LYS A 220 4.63 7.09 21.60
CA LYS A 220 4.41 8.17 20.63
C LYS A 220 3.08 8.07 19.90
N THR A 221 2.39 6.95 20.00
CA THR A 221 1.11 6.72 19.36
C THR A 221 -0.03 6.93 20.36
N PRO A 222 -0.95 7.90 20.18
CA PRO A 222 -2.09 8.12 21.07
C PRO A 222 -2.94 6.88 21.31
N ALA A 223 -3.12 6.03 20.28
CA ALA A 223 -3.82 4.76 20.43
C ALA A 223 -3.10 3.74 21.33
N ALA A 224 -1.89 4.02 21.80
CA ALA A 224 -1.06 3.22 22.71
C ALA A 224 -0.83 1.77 22.25
N ARG A 225 -0.82 1.55 20.92
CA ARG A 225 -0.56 0.25 20.30
C ARG A 225 0.04 0.42 18.90
N TRP A 226 0.59 -0.67 18.38
CA TRP A 226 0.80 -0.82 16.94
C TRP A 226 -0.56 -0.98 16.25
N GLY A 227 -0.66 -0.49 15.02
CA GLY A 227 -1.76 -0.86 14.16
C GLY A 227 -1.60 -2.31 13.68
N GLU A 228 -2.72 -2.91 13.32
CA GLU A 228 -2.75 -4.21 12.63
C GLU A 228 -3.08 -4.00 11.15
N PRO A 229 -2.70 -4.91 10.24
CA PRO A 229 -3.08 -4.81 8.82
C PRO A 229 -4.59 -4.62 8.61
N GLN A 230 -5.41 -5.14 9.53
CA GLN A 230 -6.87 -5.02 9.54
C GLN A 230 -7.36 -3.58 9.77
N ASP A 231 -6.58 -2.74 10.46
CA ASP A 231 -6.91 -1.33 10.66
C ASP A 231 -6.94 -0.55 9.32
N LEU A 232 -6.27 -1.08 8.28
CA LEU A 232 -6.22 -0.47 6.94
C LEU A 232 -7.35 -0.92 6.01
N MET A 233 -8.07 -1.99 6.35
CA MET A 233 -9.08 -2.62 5.48
C MET A 233 -10.23 -1.66 5.17
N GLY A 234 -10.85 -1.05 6.17
CA GLY A 234 -11.95 -0.12 6.01
C GLY A 234 -11.57 1.12 5.18
N PRO A 235 -10.50 1.83 5.54
CA PRO A 235 -9.96 2.92 4.73
C PRO A 235 -9.67 2.55 3.28
N ALA A 236 -9.13 1.35 3.02
CA ALA A 236 -8.86 0.87 1.67
C ALA A 236 -10.15 0.64 0.87
N VAL A 237 -11.16 -0.03 1.45
CA VAL A 237 -12.47 -0.22 0.80
C VAL A 237 -13.12 1.13 0.51
N PHE A 238 -13.09 2.08 1.46
CA PHE A 238 -13.60 3.43 1.23
C PHE A 238 -12.96 4.09 0.01
N LEU A 239 -11.64 4.12 -0.06
CA LEU A 239 -10.92 4.78 -1.17
C LEU A 239 -11.08 4.05 -2.52
N ALA A 240 -11.36 2.76 -2.52
CA ALA A 240 -11.58 1.96 -3.72
C ALA A 240 -13.02 2.01 -4.25
N SER A 241 -13.97 2.46 -3.43
CA SER A 241 -15.41 2.42 -3.71
C SER A 241 -15.97 3.76 -4.20
N ASP A 242 -17.23 3.76 -4.62
CA ASP A 242 -17.95 4.96 -5.04
C ASP A 242 -18.20 5.92 -3.86
N ALA A 243 -18.16 5.45 -2.60
CA ALA A 243 -18.26 6.29 -1.42
C ALA A 243 -17.16 7.36 -1.33
N SER A 244 -16.03 7.19 -2.05
CA SER A 244 -14.93 8.15 -2.14
C SER A 244 -14.87 8.93 -3.46
N HIS A 245 -15.94 8.97 -4.23
CA HIS A 245 -15.93 9.48 -5.60
C HIS A 245 -15.41 10.92 -5.76
N PHE A 246 -15.57 11.76 -4.74
CA PHE A 246 -15.07 13.15 -4.74
C PHE A 246 -13.79 13.33 -3.89
N VAL A 247 -13.20 12.24 -3.38
CA VAL A 247 -11.91 12.27 -2.69
C VAL A 247 -10.82 11.99 -3.71
N ASN A 248 -9.96 12.96 -4.00
CA ASN A 248 -8.90 12.83 -4.99
C ASN A 248 -7.65 13.62 -4.58
N GLY A 249 -6.47 13.05 -4.75
CA GLY A 249 -5.18 13.67 -4.40
C GLY A 249 -4.87 13.71 -2.90
N HIS A 250 -5.64 13.01 -2.06
CA HIS A 250 -5.50 13.01 -0.61
C HIS A 250 -4.70 11.80 -0.11
N VAL A 251 -3.98 11.98 1.01
CA VAL A 251 -3.41 10.86 1.78
C VAL A 251 -4.16 10.73 3.09
N LEU A 252 -4.89 9.63 3.24
CA LEU A 252 -5.60 9.29 4.47
C LEU A 252 -4.63 8.58 5.44
N TYR A 253 -4.26 9.27 6.52
CA TYR A 253 -3.38 8.70 7.53
C TYR A 253 -4.14 7.79 8.47
N VAL A 254 -3.66 6.54 8.59
CA VAL A 254 -4.20 5.49 9.47
C VAL A 254 -3.07 5.08 10.41
N ASP A 255 -2.83 5.91 11.42
CA ASP A 255 -1.59 5.93 12.18
C ASP A 255 -1.78 5.92 13.71
N GLY A 256 -3.01 5.71 14.18
CA GLY A 256 -3.32 5.77 15.61
C GLY A 256 -3.14 7.14 16.24
N GLY A 257 -3.02 8.20 15.41
CA GLY A 257 -2.91 9.60 15.83
C GLY A 257 -1.48 10.09 16.01
N ILE A 258 -0.46 9.33 15.58
CA ILE A 258 0.96 9.71 15.79
C ILE A 258 1.31 11.03 15.09
N LEU A 259 0.74 11.33 13.92
CA LEU A 259 0.98 12.58 13.22
C LEU A 259 0.27 13.80 13.84
N ALA A 260 -0.77 13.56 14.62
CA ALA A 260 -1.55 14.62 15.28
C ALA A 260 -1.11 14.90 16.73
N TYR A 261 0.00 14.29 17.18
CA TYR A 261 0.30 14.21 18.60
C TYR A 261 1.66 14.81 18.95
N ILE A 262 1.66 15.80 19.83
CA ILE A 262 2.88 16.46 20.31
C ILE A 262 3.58 15.70 21.47
N GLY A 263 2.85 14.88 22.21
CA GLY A 263 3.37 14.15 23.37
C GLY A 263 2.44 14.24 24.59
N LYS A 264 2.68 13.38 25.58
CA LYS A 264 2.00 13.49 26.90
C LYS A 264 2.55 14.67 27.69
N GLN A 265 1.67 15.35 28.38
CA GLN A 265 2.06 16.37 29.36
C GLN A 265 2.80 15.66 30.52
N PRO A 266 3.93 16.20 30.97
CA PRO A 266 4.56 15.71 32.19
C PRO A 266 3.59 15.77 33.39
N GLU A 267 3.67 14.76 34.28
CA GLU A 267 2.95 14.76 35.55
C GLU A 267 3.53 15.79 36.51
#